data_64acc9023336f3944faddc63083d0a79
#
_entry.id   64acc9023336f3944faddc63083d0a79
#
_cell.length_a   1.000
_cell.length_b   1.000
_cell.length_c   1.000
_cell.angle_alpha   90.00
_cell.angle_beta   90.00
_cell.angle_gamma   90.00
#
_symmetry.space_group_name_H-M   'P 1'
#
loop_
_entity.id
_entity.type
_entity.pdbx_description
1 polymer ?
#
loop_
_entity_poly.entity_id
_entity_poly.type
_entity_poly.pdbx_seq_one_letter_code
_entity_poly.pdbx_strand_id
1 'polypeptide(L)'
;MKTWKSAIKASLIGLLGLVSINSMAQTNWPTAPVTIITPWAVGGLADQINRAMSEYGKEQYGQPLLADNILGSGGAVALTEYTKEKPNTHKLILGGEGSFAIAPLTMKVAYKFEDFVPVINIYSSTFVLVTNPRTKVDSIPSLKEYIAKGKKIKIATNGTNSSEALQSAALFNEMGAKYQIIPYDGANEALTAVISGEVDFATTHASLAKEFVKAGNAKAVVAFDEKKLVDDVYNLDSVVDHGYDTWMINTCAVFIRAGTDQAIIDKNYQSLKNILENPKLQQTAKNIGIRLDIKDGAAVKAYIDSTMDKAAKYSKLVK
;
A
#
# COMPACT_ATOMS: atom_id res chain seq x y z
N MET A 1 -22.68 13.09 91.45
CA MET A 1 -21.49 13.96 91.62
C MET A 1 -20.53 13.67 90.47
N LYS A 2 -20.14 14.73 89.80
CA LYS A 2 -19.17 14.87 88.71
C LYS A 2 -19.35 14.06 87.46
N THR A 3 -19.93 14.75 86.52
CA THR A 3 -20.04 14.51 85.09
C THR A 3 -18.70 14.58 84.38
N TRP A 4 -18.44 13.66 83.50
CA TRP A 4 -17.33 13.79 82.54
C TRP A 4 -17.84 13.72 81.10
N LYS A 5 -17.84 14.91 80.47
CA LYS A 5 -18.17 15.09 79.11
C LYS A 5 -16.84 14.91 78.28
N SER A 6 -16.68 13.84 77.53
CA SER A 6 -15.62 13.67 76.56
C SER A 6 -16.12 14.16 75.19
N ALA A 7 -15.44 15.14 74.63
CA ALA A 7 -15.69 15.66 73.31
C ALA A 7 -15.02 14.77 72.27
N ILE A 8 -15.81 14.17 71.39
CA ILE A 8 -15.31 13.49 70.18
C ILE A 8 -15.13 14.55 69.10
N LYS A 9 -13.86 14.87 68.80
CA LYS A 9 -13.52 15.64 67.60
C LYS A 9 -13.49 14.67 66.41
N ALA A 10 -14.52 14.75 65.56
CA ALA A 10 -14.49 14.06 64.30
C ALA A 10 -13.57 14.82 63.32
N SER A 11 -12.46 14.26 62.99
CA SER A 11 -11.59 14.75 61.88
C SER A 11 -12.13 14.25 60.56
N LEU A 12 -12.78 15.12 59.81
CA LEU A 12 -13.14 14.91 58.42
C LEU A 12 -11.89 15.12 57.57
N ILE A 13 -11.15 14.04 57.26
CA ILE A 13 -10.10 14.07 56.24
C ILE A 13 -10.79 13.90 54.91
N GLY A 14 -10.96 15.02 54.20
CA GLY A 14 -11.44 15.03 52.82
C GLY A 14 -10.43 14.36 51.91
N LEU A 15 -10.77 13.18 51.38
CA LEU A 15 -10.10 12.52 50.33
C LEU A 15 -10.41 13.27 49.01
N LEU A 16 -9.63 14.32 48.72
CA LEU A 16 -9.63 14.91 47.37
C LEU A 16 -8.94 13.91 46.44
N GLY A 17 -9.77 13.06 45.81
CA GLY A 17 -9.34 12.28 44.67
C GLY A 17 -8.88 13.21 43.54
N LEU A 18 -7.59 13.29 43.30
CA LEU A 18 -7.02 13.88 42.10
C LEU A 18 -7.50 13.05 40.89
N VAL A 19 -8.63 13.42 40.35
CA VAL A 19 -9.01 13.02 39.00
C VAL A 19 -8.03 13.74 38.08
N SER A 20 -6.98 13.05 37.67
CA SER A 20 -6.12 13.50 36.58
C SER A 20 -6.98 13.54 35.33
N ILE A 21 -7.58 14.67 35.04
CA ILE A 21 -8.16 14.97 33.75
C ILE A 21 -6.96 15.03 32.82
N ASN A 22 -6.71 13.95 32.10
CA ASN A 22 -5.86 14.01 30.92
C ASN A 22 -6.54 15.01 29.98
N SER A 23 -6.19 16.30 30.10
CA SER A 23 -6.44 17.28 29.06
C SER A 23 -5.70 16.77 27.83
N MET A 24 -6.40 16.10 26.93
CA MET A 24 -5.94 15.99 25.54
C MET A 24 -5.74 17.42 25.08
N ALA A 25 -4.48 17.84 25.04
CA ALA A 25 -4.12 19.14 24.49
C ALA A 25 -4.69 19.17 23.08
N GLN A 26 -5.76 19.94 22.91
CA GLN A 26 -6.38 20.14 21.60
C GLN A 26 -5.33 20.88 20.76
N THR A 27 -4.60 20.10 19.96
CA THR A 27 -3.61 20.69 19.06
C THR A 27 -4.35 21.55 18.05
N ASN A 28 -3.95 22.82 17.90
CA ASN A 28 -4.47 23.69 16.85
C ASN A 28 -4.03 23.26 15.44
N TRP A 29 -3.61 22.01 15.29
CA TRP A 29 -3.20 21.44 14.02
C TRP A 29 -4.41 20.86 13.27
N PRO A 30 -4.54 21.08 11.95
CA PRO A 30 -3.66 21.86 11.07
C PRO A 30 -3.98 23.35 11.06
N THR A 31 -2.95 24.21 10.97
CA THR A 31 -3.05 25.66 10.85
C THR A 31 -2.95 26.16 9.40
N ALA A 32 -2.67 25.25 8.47
CA ALA A 32 -2.49 25.49 7.04
C ALA A 32 -3.03 24.28 6.24
N PRO A 33 -3.18 24.38 4.92
CA PRO A 33 -3.56 23.25 4.07
C PRO A 33 -2.67 22.03 4.32
N VAL A 34 -3.30 20.84 4.39
CA VAL A 34 -2.59 19.56 4.49
C VAL A 34 -2.35 19.03 3.09
N THR A 35 -1.13 18.59 2.78
CA THR A 35 -0.78 18.04 1.47
C THR A 35 -0.44 16.56 1.59
N ILE A 36 -1.02 15.70 0.75
CA ILE A 36 -0.59 14.31 0.59
C ILE A 36 0.23 14.21 -0.69
N ILE A 37 1.49 13.84 -0.55
CA ILE A 37 2.41 13.63 -1.68
C ILE A 37 2.21 12.21 -2.22
N THR A 38 1.92 12.10 -3.51
CA THR A 38 1.89 10.83 -4.26
C THR A 38 3.25 10.65 -4.95
N PRO A 39 4.04 9.62 -4.60
CA PRO A 39 5.38 9.40 -5.16
C PRO A 39 5.36 8.70 -6.53
N TRP A 40 4.20 8.61 -7.18
CA TRP A 40 4.00 7.91 -8.45
C TRP A 40 3.27 8.77 -9.46
N ALA A 41 3.15 8.25 -10.71
CA ALA A 41 2.64 8.97 -11.87
C ALA A 41 1.22 9.53 -11.67
N VAL A 42 1.00 10.70 -12.22
CA VAL A 42 -0.32 11.33 -12.32
C VAL A 42 -1.26 10.42 -13.13
N GLY A 43 -2.49 10.27 -12.65
CA GLY A 43 -3.49 9.39 -13.27
C GLY A 43 -3.37 7.91 -12.87
N GLY A 44 -2.34 7.52 -12.12
CA GLY A 44 -2.26 6.19 -11.49
C GLY A 44 -3.29 6.01 -10.36
N LEU A 45 -3.52 4.77 -9.91
CA LEU A 45 -4.53 4.49 -8.86
C LEU A 45 -4.33 5.33 -7.60
N ALA A 46 -3.07 5.46 -7.14
CA ALA A 46 -2.74 6.23 -5.94
C ALA A 46 -3.02 7.74 -6.11
N ASP A 47 -2.77 8.29 -7.29
CA ASP A 47 -3.07 9.69 -7.59
C ASP A 47 -4.58 9.93 -7.67
N GLN A 48 -5.31 9.05 -8.36
CA GLN A 48 -6.76 9.16 -8.48
C GLN A 48 -7.46 9.14 -7.12
N ILE A 49 -7.09 8.21 -6.22
CA ILE A 49 -7.69 8.15 -4.89
C ILE A 49 -7.27 9.33 -4.01
N ASN A 50 -6.02 9.80 -4.10
CA ASN A 50 -5.55 10.97 -3.36
C ASN A 50 -6.32 12.22 -3.75
N ARG A 51 -6.55 12.45 -5.05
CA ARG A 51 -7.39 13.57 -5.55
C ARG A 51 -8.84 13.44 -5.10
N ALA A 52 -9.41 12.24 -5.15
CA ALA A 52 -10.76 12.02 -4.66
C ALA A 52 -10.90 12.31 -3.15
N MET A 53 -9.89 11.92 -2.34
CA MET A 53 -9.85 12.24 -0.91
C MET A 53 -9.75 13.74 -0.64
N SER A 54 -9.05 14.48 -1.50
CA SER A 54 -8.86 15.93 -1.37
C SER A 54 -10.16 16.72 -1.39
N GLU A 55 -11.19 16.22 -2.07
CA GLU A 55 -12.52 16.86 -2.13
C GLU A 55 -13.21 16.94 -0.76
N TYR A 56 -12.87 16.03 0.16
CA TYR A 56 -13.47 15.92 1.51
C TYR A 56 -12.59 16.48 2.62
N GLY A 57 -11.38 16.94 2.27
CA GLY A 57 -10.37 17.36 3.26
C GLY A 57 -10.81 18.51 4.14
N LYS A 58 -11.43 19.53 3.56
CA LYS A 58 -11.86 20.73 4.30
C LYS A 58 -12.87 20.40 5.42
N GLU A 59 -13.75 19.44 5.19
CA GLU A 59 -14.74 19.00 6.16
C GLU A 59 -14.08 18.34 7.38
N GLN A 60 -13.03 17.54 7.15
CA GLN A 60 -12.40 16.74 8.20
C GLN A 60 -11.24 17.45 8.91
N TYR A 61 -10.52 18.31 8.20
CA TYR A 61 -9.35 19.03 8.73
C TYR A 61 -9.64 20.47 9.13
N GLY A 62 -10.76 21.07 8.67
CA GLY A 62 -10.97 22.51 8.73
C GLY A 62 -10.10 23.31 7.77
N GLN A 63 -9.17 22.66 7.09
CA GLN A 63 -8.22 23.17 6.10
C GLN A 63 -8.34 22.36 4.80
N PRO A 64 -7.97 22.91 3.64
CA PRO A 64 -7.89 22.15 2.41
C PRO A 64 -6.96 20.93 2.53
N LEU A 65 -7.35 19.82 1.94
CA LEU A 65 -6.47 18.69 1.66
C LEU A 65 -6.04 18.77 0.19
N LEU A 66 -4.74 18.74 -0.06
CA LEU A 66 -4.15 18.92 -1.38
C LEU A 66 -3.47 17.62 -1.81
N ALA A 67 -3.61 17.26 -3.09
CA ALA A 67 -2.89 16.18 -3.72
C ALA A 67 -1.75 16.75 -4.56
N ASP A 68 -0.53 16.26 -4.32
CA ASP A 68 0.67 16.66 -5.07
C ASP A 68 1.43 15.40 -5.52
N ASN A 69 2.20 15.51 -6.61
CA ASN A 69 2.98 14.40 -7.15
C ASN A 69 4.46 14.78 -7.24
N ILE A 70 5.32 13.92 -6.69
CA ILE A 70 6.78 14.02 -6.84
C ILE A 70 7.27 12.70 -7.42
N LEU A 71 7.75 12.73 -8.67
CA LEU A 71 8.12 11.53 -9.41
C LEU A 71 9.60 11.21 -9.29
N GLY A 72 9.96 9.98 -9.55
CA GLY A 72 11.34 9.54 -9.73
C GLY A 72 11.69 8.26 -8.99
N SER A 73 12.38 7.36 -9.70
CA SER A 73 12.92 6.10 -9.17
C SER A 73 11.91 5.25 -8.36
N GLY A 74 10.68 5.08 -8.90
CA GLY A 74 9.65 4.29 -8.23
C GLY A 74 9.16 4.89 -6.91
N GLY A 75 9.32 6.22 -6.72
CA GLY A 75 8.95 6.94 -5.49
C GLY A 75 10.12 7.27 -4.56
N ALA A 76 11.30 6.73 -4.80
CA ALA A 76 12.46 6.94 -3.92
C ALA A 76 12.89 8.41 -3.82
N VAL A 77 12.70 9.21 -4.89
CA VAL A 77 12.97 10.66 -4.90
C VAL A 77 12.05 11.35 -3.90
N ALA A 78 10.75 11.16 -4.01
CA ALA A 78 9.75 11.78 -3.13
C ALA A 78 9.98 11.41 -1.66
N LEU A 79 10.21 10.12 -1.37
CA LEU A 79 10.47 9.65 -0.01
C LEU A 79 11.75 10.24 0.57
N THR A 80 12.83 10.36 -0.24
CA THR A 80 14.08 11.00 0.17
C THR A 80 13.86 12.49 0.46
N GLU A 81 13.15 13.22 -0.41
CA GLU A 81 12.83 14.63 -0.18
C GLU A 81 11.97 14.82 1.08
N TYR A 82 11.01 13.91 1.29
CA TYR A 82 10.13 13.96 2.45
C TYR A 82 10.89 13.77 3.79
N THR A 83 12.01 13.05 3.82
CA THR A 83 12.83 12.95 5.05
C THR A 83 13.41 14.28 5.52
N LYS A 84 13.46 15.31 4.66
CA LYS A 84 13.89 16.67 5.00
C LYS A 84 12.80 17.49 5.72
N GLU A 85 11.55 17.04 5.67
CA GLU A 85 10.46 17.66 6.41
C GLU A 85 10.66 17.51 7.92
N LYS A 86 10.24 18.53 8.67
CA LYS A 86 10.27 18.50 10.14
C LYS A 86 9.09 17.67 10.68
N PRO A 87 9.18 17.10 11.90
CA PRO A 87 8.01 16.61 12.63
C PRO A 87 6.91 17.69 12.70
N ASN A 88 5.66 17.25 12.84
CA ASN A 88 4.48 18.13 12.87
C ASN A 88 4.22 18.93 11.59
N THR A 89 4.83 18.53 10.48
CA THR A 89 4.59 19.13 9.15
C THR A 89 3.12 19.00 8.73
N HIS A 90 2.67 19.86 7.80
CA HIS A 90 1.36 19.75 7.15
C HIS A 90 1.44 18.87 5.88
N LYS A 91 2.53 18.15 5.69
CA LYS A 91 2.71 17.24 4.58
C LYS A 91 2.64 15.78 5.07
N LEU A 92 1.97 14.97 4.30
CA LEU A 92 1.89 13.53 4.40
C LEU A 92 2.43 12.95 3.09
N ILE A 93 2.77 11.67 3.08
CA ILE A 93 3.25 11.00 1.87
C ILE A 93 2.62 9.61 1.75
N LEU A 94 2.31 9.21 0.52
CA LEU A 94 1.91 7.84 0.22
C LEU A 94 3.14 6.93 0.14
N GLY A 95 2.94 5.67 0.50
CA GLY A 95 3.94 4.63 0.40
C GLY A 95 3.31 3.25 0.54
N GLY A 96 4.12 2.23 0.42
CA GLY A 96 3.69 0.84 0.58
C GLY A 96 4.87 -0.11 0.69
N GLU A 97 4.61 -1.40 0.54
CA GLU A 97 5.62 -2.46 0.64
C GLU A 97 6.76 -2.29 -0.37
N GLY A 98 6.46 -1.87 -1.59
CA GLY A 98 7.46 -1.58 -2.61
C GLY A 98 8.46 -0.52 -2.17
N SER A 99 7.97 0.54 -1.55
CA SER A 99 8.79 1.67 -1.09
C SER A 99 9.70 1.32 0.09
N PHE A 100 9.21 0.53 1.04
CA PHE A 100 9.89 0.30 2.32
C PHE A 100 10.51 -1.08 2.47
N ALA A 101 9.96 -2.11 1.83
CA ALA A 101 10.49 -3.47 1.91
C ALA A 101 11.34 -3.84 0.69
N ILE A 102 11.06 -3.33 -0.51
CA ILE A 102 11.73 -3.76 -1.75
C ILE A 102 12.80 -2.76 -2.20
N ALA A 103 12.47 -1.48 -2.33
CA ALA A 103 13.40 -0.47 -2.86
C ALA A 103 14.75 -0.41 -2.10
N PRO A 104 14.80 -0.47 -0.75
CA PRO A 104 16.07 -0.45 -0.02
C PRO A 104 16.99 -1.66 -0.30
N LEU A 105 16.43 -2.78 -0.76
CA LEU A 105 17.17 -4.00 -1.09
C LEU A 105 17.65 -4.03 -2.54
N THR A 106 16.98 -3.33 -3.43
CA THR A 106 17.20 -3.41 -4.88
C THR A 106 17.89 -2.18 -5.46
N MET A 107 17.87 -1.06 -4.75
CA MET A 107 18.52 0.19 -5.14
C MET A 107 19.06 0.96 -3.94
N LYS A 108 19.94 1.94 -4.18
CA LYS A 108 20.43 2.84 -3.15
C LYS A 108 19.37 3.91 -2.87
N VAL A 109 18.81 3.90 -1.68
CA VAL A 109 17.88 4.93 -1.17
C VAL A 109 18.52 5.70 -0.03
N ALA A 110 18.09 6.94 0.20
CA ALA A 110 18.59 7.80 1.27
C ALA A 110 17.58 7.98 2.42
N TYR A 111 16.67 7.05 2.56
CA TYR A 111 15.69 7.00 3.65
C TYR A 111 15.63 5.59 4.26
N LYS A 112 15.05 5.51 5.45
CA LYS A 112 14.77 4.26 6.16
C LYS A 112 13.30 4.23 6.54
N PHE A 113 12.74 3.04 6.77
CA PHE A 113 11.34 2.91 7.20
C PHE A 113 11.08 3.65 8.52
N GLU A 114 12.05 3.65 9.43
CA GLU A 114 11.98 4.33 10.73
C GLU A 114 11.90 5.86 10.63
N ASP A 115 12.18 6.44 9.47
CA ASP A 115 11.99 7.88 9.21
C ASP A 115 10.52 8.27 9.09
N PHE A 116 9.61 7.29 9.01
CA PHE A 116 8.18 7.46 8.75
C PHE A 116 7.35 6.76 9.81
N VAL A 117 6.18 7.32 10.10
CA VAL A 117 5.16 6.68 10.92
C VAL A 117 3.97 6.37 10.01
N PRO A 118 3.57 5.11 9.84
CA PRO A 118 2.37 4.78 9.10
C PRO A 118 1.12 5.27 9.85
N VAL A 119 0.21 5.91 9.14
CA VAL A 119 -1.01 6.49 9.69
C VAL A 119 -2.22 5.59 9.40
N ILE A 120 -2.45 5.29 8.13
CA ILE A 120 -3.63 4.54 7.68
C ILE A 120 -3.36 3.90 6.31
N ASN A 121 -3.82 2.66 6.11
CA ASN A 121 -3.89 2.07 4.78
C ASN A 121 -5.15 2.55 4.07
N ILE A 122 -5.02 2.92 2.81
CA ILE A 122 -6.14 3.38 1.97
C ILE A 122 -6.75 2.19 1.24
N TYR A 123 -5.92 1.45 0.51
CA TYR A 123 -6.34 0.27 -0.23
C TYR A 123 -5.26 -0.80 -0.27
N SER A 124 -5.69 -2.02 -0.50
CA SER A 124 -4.84 -3.14 -0.84
C SER A 124 -5.31 -3.74 -2.17
N SER A 125 -4.36 -4.20 -2.99
CA SER A 125 -4.65 -4.73 -4.32
C SER A 125 -3.87 -6.00 -4.57
N THR A 126 -4.58 -7.01 -5.07
CA THR A 126 -3.98 -8.26 -5.53
C THR A 126 -3.36 -8.05 -6.92
N PHE A 127 -2.17 -8.62 -7.13
CA PHE A 127 -1.57 -8.73 -8.45
C PHE A 127 -1.98 -10.03 -9.13
N VAL A 128 -2.04 -10.00 -10.44
CA VAL A 128 -2.28 -11.17 -11.29
C VAL A 128 -1.20 -11.29 -12.36
N LEU A 129 -0.81 -12.52 -12.66
CA LEU A 129 -0.04 -12.83 -13.84
C LEU A 129 -0.99 -12.90 -15.03
N VAL A 130 -0.74 -12.09 -16.04
CA VAL A 130 -1.54 -12.07 -17.26
C VAL A 130 -0.68 -12.38 -18.48
N THR A 131 -1.32 -12.87 -19.54
CA THR A 131 -0.67 -13.20 -20.80
C THR A 131 -1.57 -12.90 -21.99
N ASN A 132 -1.00 -12.82 -23.18
CA ASN A 132 -1.76 -12.76 -24.41
C ASN A 132 -2.48 -14.10 -24.66
N PRO A 133 -3.75 -14.13 -25.07
CA PRO A 133 -4.50 -15.38 -25.32
C PRO A 133 -3.81 -16.33 -26.32
N ARG A 134 -2.97 -15.83 -27.22
CA ARG A 134 -2.21 -16.64 -28.19
C ARG A 134 -1.22 -17.60 -27.53
N THR A 135 -0.78 -17.35 -26.29
CA THR A 135 0.11 -18.25 -25.55
C THR A 135 -0.58 -19.57 -25.16
N LYS A 136 -1.91 -19.55 -25.06
CA LYS A 136 -2.77 -20.64 -24.54
C LYS A 136 -2.46 -21.02 -23.09
N VAL A 137 -1.91 -20.08 -22.31
CA VAL A 137 -1.63 -20.25 -20.89
C VAL A 137 -2.75 -19.57 -20.09
N ASP A 138 -3.40 -20.31 -19.19
CA ASP A 138 -4.53 -19.83 -18.37
C ASP A 138 -4.53 -20.37 -16.93
N SER A 139 -3.45 -21.08 -16.56
CA SER A 139 -3.33 -21.74 -15.26
C SER A 139 -1.86 -22.06 -14.95
N ILE A 140 -1.53 -22.39 -13.71
CA ILE A 140 -0.18 -22.86 -13.34
C ILE A 140 0.22 -24.15 -14.08
N PRO A 141 -0.66 -25.16 -14.24
CA PRO A 141 -0.32 -26.32 -15.06
C PRO A 141 0.09 -25.96 -16.49
N SER A 142 -0.70 -25.15 -17.22
CA SER A 142 -0.37 -24.72 -18.57
C SER A 142 0.87 -23.79 -18.64
N LEU A 143 1.13 -23.02 -17.57
CA LEU A 143 2.37 -22.25 -17.45
C LEU A 143 3.60 -23.17 -17.32
N LYS A 144 3.52 -24.26 -16.55
CA LYS A 144 4.60 -25.27 -16.46
C LYS A 144 4.90 -25.88 -17.82
N GLU A 145 3.87 -26.23 -18.59
CA GLU A 145 4.05 -26.75 -19.96
C GLU A 145 4.69 -25.69 -20.89
N TYR A 146 4.32 -24.42 -20.71
CA TYR A 146 4.93 -23.32 -21.49
C TYR A 146 6.41 -23.15 -21.16
N ILE A 147 6.78 -23.19 -19.87
CA ILE A 147 8.17 -23.13 -19.39
C ILE A 147 9.00 -24.30 -19.91
N ALA A 148 8.42 -25.51 -19.94
CA ALA A 148 9.09 -26.73 -20.42
C ALA A 148 9.55 -26.67 -21.88
N LYS A 149 9.01 -25.74 -22.69
CA LYS A 149 9.49 -25.47 -24.05
C LYS A 149 10.90 -24.86 -24.11
N GLY A 150 11.44 -24.46 -22.95
CA GLY A 150 12.84 -24.01 -22.81
C GLY A 150 13.16 -22.62 -23.37
N LYS A 151 12.15 -21.86 -23.82
CA LYS A 151 12.33 -20.48 -24.29
C LYS A 151 12.62 -19.55 -23.14
N LYS A 152 13.39 -18.48 -23.40
CA LYS A 152 13.55 -17.36 -22.47
C LYS A 152 12.26 -16.53 -22.44
N ILE A 153 11.63 -16.42 -21.29
CA ILE A 153 10.34 -15.78 -21.07
C ILE A 153 10.55 -14.30 -20.75
N LYS A 154 9.85 -13.41 -21.43
CA LYS A 154 9.84 -11.97 -21.16
C LYS A 154 8.64 -11.62 -20.30
N ILE A 155 8.87 -10.92 -19.20
CA ILE A 155 7.84 -10.56 -18.23
C ILE A 155 7.87 -9.04 -18.03
N ALA A 156 6.79 -8.37 -18.40
CA ALA A 156 6.62 -6.93 -18.17
C ALA A 156 6.23 -6.65 -16.73
N THR A 157 6.80 -5.60 -16.16
CA THR A 157 6.50 -5.12 -14.80
C THR A 157 6.57 -3.59 -14.74
N ASN A 158 5.95 -3.01 -13.72
CA ASN A 158 6.05 -1.59 -13.43
C ASN A 158 7.38 -1.30 -12.72
N GLY A 159 8.45 -1.14 -13.51
CA GLY A 159 9.81 -0.95 -12.99
C GLY A 159 10.47 -2.23 -12.46
N THR A 160 11.76 -2.16 -12.15
CA THR A 160 12.55 -3.28 -11.60
C THR A 160 12.45 -3.39 -10.08
N ASN A 161 12.15 -2.29 -9.38
CA ASN A 161 12.12 -2.22 -7.92
C ASN A 161 10.69 -2.29 -7.36
N SER A 162 9.85 -3.06 -8.02
CA SER A 162 8.42 -3.19 -7.71
C SER A 162 8.07 -4.57 -7.16
N SER A 163 6.94 -4.67 -6.50
CA SER A 163 6.39 -5.94 -6.04
C SER A 163 6.09 -6.86 -7.22
N GLU A 164 5.65 -6.31 -8.36
CA GLU A 164 5.41 -7.06 -9.60
C GLU A 164 6.67 -7.74 -10.10
N ALA A 165 7.79 -7.02 -10.14
CA ALA A 165 9.06 -7.57 -10.59
C ALA A 165 9.53 -8.67 -9.63
N LEU A 166 9.47 -8.42 -8.33
CA LEU A 166 9.95 -9.35 -7.32
C LEU A 166 9.15 -10.65 -7.29
N GLN A 167 7.82 -10.56 -7.30
CA GLN A 167 6.91 -11.71 -7.30
C GLN A 167 7.07 -12.54 -8.59
N SER A 168 7.15 -11.86 -9.73
CA SER A 168 7.39 -12.53 -11.01
C SER A 168 8.71 -13.29 -10.98
N ALA A 169 9.80 -12.60 -10.61
CA ALA A 169 11.12 -13.21 -10.54
C ALA A 169 11.14 -14.41 -9.59
N ALA A 170 10.50 -14.28 -8.42
CA ALA A 170 10.39 -15.36 -7.44
C ALA A 170 9.64 -16.58 -8.02
N LEU A 171 8.44 -16.37 -8.59
CA LEU A 171 7.62 -17.44 -9.14
C LEU A 171 8.35 -18.17 -10.29
N PHE A 172 8.85 -17.43 -11.28
CA PHE A 172 9.51 -18.03 -12.43
C PHE A 172 10.84 -18.70 -12.06
N ASN A 173 11.57 -18.17 -11.07
CA ASN A 173 12.77 -18.81 -10.53
C ASN A 173 12.44 -20.13 -9.81
N GLU A 174 11.41 -20.17 -8.96
CA GLU A 174 10.97 -21.39 -8.27
C GLU A 174 10.44 -22.45 -9.26
N MET A 175 9.89 -22.02 -10.39
CA MET A 175 9.47 -22.91 -11.48
C MET A 175 10.64 -23.35 -12.40
N GLY A 176 11.87 -22.93 -12.14
CA GLY A 176 13.05 -23.27 -12.94
C GLY A 176 13.06 -22.67 -14.35
N ALA A 177 12.32 -21.59 -14.57
CA ALA A 177 12.22 -20.94 -15.88
C ALA A 177 13.46 -20.10 -16.21
N LYS A 178 13.77 -20.00 -17.51
CA LYS A 178 14.66 -18.95 -18.04
C LYS A 178 13.81 -17.71 -18.33
N TYR A 179 14.01 -16.62 -17.60
CA TYR A 179 13.19 -15.42 -17.75
C TYR A 179 14.03 -14.14 -17.83
N GLN A 180 13.36 -13.06 -18.18
CA GLN A 180 13.87 -11.70 -18.15
C GLN A 180 12.74 -10.75 -17.74
N ILE A 181 12.97 -9.95 -16.71
CA ILE A 181 12.09 -8.85 -16.36
C ILE A 181 12.34 -7.69 -17.32
N ILE A 182 11.27 -7.17 -17.90
CA ILE A 182 11.27 -6.00 -18.79
C ILE A 182 10.52 -4.89 -18.03
N PRO A 183 11.24 -3.89 -17.50
CA PRO A 183 10.60 -2.79 -16.79
C PRO A 183 9.97 -1.79 -17.76
N TYR A 184 8.77 -1.33 -17.41
CA TYR A 184 8.07 -0.23 -18.07
C TYR A 184 7.85 0.91 -17.07
N ASP A 185 7.56 2.13 -17.55
CA ASP A 185 7.37 3.30 -16.69
C ASP A 185 6.04 3.27 -15.92
N GLY A 186 5.13 2.38 -16.28
CA GLY A 186 3.83 2.21 -15.63
C GLY A 186 3.18 0.85 -15.89
N ALA A 187 2.22 0.50 -15.04
CA ALA A 187 1.48 -0.75 -15.15
C ALA A 187 0.62 -0.82 -16.43
N ASN A 188 0.18 0.33 -16.95
CA ASN A 188 -0.59 0.40 -18.19
C ASN A 188 0.27 0.04 -19.41
N GLU A 189 1.51 0.55 -19.47
CA GLU A 189 2.46 0.20 -20.54
C GLU A 189 2.83 -1.28 -20.48
N ALA A 190 3.10 -1.81 -19.29
CA ALA A 190 3.38 -3.24 -19.10
C ALA A 190 2.21 -4.12 -19.58
N LEU A 191 0.96 -3.73 -19.26
CA LEU A 191 -0.24 -4.42 -19.71
C LEU A 191 -0.43 -4.33 -21.23
N THR A 192 -0.16 -3.17 -21.81
CA THR A 192 -0.20 -2.98 -23.27
C THR A 192 0.81 -3.86 -24.00
N ALA A 193 2.03 -3.97 -23.47
CA ALA A 193 3.08 -4.79 -24.05
C ALA A 193 2.71 -6.29 -24.08
N VAL A 194 2.05 -6.81 -23.04
CA VAL A 194 1.60 -8.21 -23.06
C VAL A 194 0.40 -8.41 -24.00
N ILE A 195 -0.52 -7.48 -24.07
CA ILE A 195 -1.69 -7.57 -24.96
C ILE A 195 -1.25 -7.53 -26.44
N SER A 196 -0.28 -6.70 -26.78
CA SER A 196 0.29 -6.65 -28.13
C SER A 196 1.09 -7.90 -28.50
N GLY A 197 1.60 -8.63 -27.50
CA GLY A 197 2.48 -9.80 -27.67
C GLY A 197 3.97 -9.45 -27.80
N GLU A 198 4.38 -8.26 -27.39
CA GLU A 198 5.78 -7.82 -27.29
C GLU A 198 6.53 -8.61 -26.22
N VAL A 199 5.82 -8.93 -25.13
CA VAL A 199 6.28 -9.78 -24.03
C VAL A 199 5.35 -10.98 -23.83
N ASP A 200 5.82 -12.03 -23.16
CA ASP A 200 5.04 -13.25 -22.94
C ASP A 200 4.02 -13.09 -21.82
N PHE A 201 4.42 -12.44 -20.72
CA PHE A 201 3.61 -12.24 -19.53
C PHE A 201 3.76 -10.82 -18.98
N ALA A 202 2.80 -10.39 -18.18
CA ALA A 202 2.92 -9.22 -17.33
C ALA A 202 2.36 -9.54 -15.94
N THR A 203 2.98 -8.99 -14.90
CA THR A 203 2.37 -8.92 -13.57
C THR A 203 1.83 -7.52 -13.37
N THR A 204 0.55 -7.43 -13.04
CA THR A 204 -0.16 -6.15 -12.92
C THR A 204 -1.29 -6.24 -11.89
N HIS A 205 -1.85 -5.11 -11.50
CA HIS A 205 -3.02 -5.09 -10.62
C HIS A 205 -4.22 -5.79 -11.26
N ALA A 206 -4.90 -6.65 -10.49
CA ALA A 206 -6.10 -7.34 -10.96
C ALA A 206 -7.17 -6.36 -11.48
N SER A 207 -7.34 -5.21 -10.82
CA SER A 207 -8.28 -4.17 -11.24
C SER A 207 -7.96 -3.57 -12.61
N LEU A 208 -6.67 -3.35 -12.93
CA LEU A 208 -6.25 -2.83 -14.23
C LEU A 208 -6.44 -3.85 -15.35
N ALA A 209 -6.19 -5.12 -15.09
CA ALA A 209 -6.35 -6.17 -16.10
C ALA A 209 -7.80 -6.58 -16.34
N LYS A 210 -8.71 -6.23 -15.42
CA LYS A 210 -10.09 -6.74 -15.35
C LYS A 210 -10.86 -6.60 -16.66
N GLU A 211 -10.92 -5.41 -17.22
CA GLU A 211 -11.66 -5.16 -18.46
C GLU A 211 -11.03 -5.85 -19.68
N PHE A 212 -9.71 -5.97 -19.73
CA PHE A 212 -9.01 -6.67 -20.80
C PHE A 212 -9.23 -8.20 -20.71
N VAL A 213 -9.28 -8.74 -19.51
CA VAL A 213 -9.60 -10.17 -19.29
C VAL A 213 -11.05 -10.44 -19.65
N LYS A 214 -11.98 -9.59 -19.23
CA LYS A 214 -13.40 -9.68 -19.56
C LYS A 214 -13.67 -9.61 -21.07
N ALA A 215 -12.95 -8.73 -21.76
CA ALA A 215 -13.02 -8.59 -23.20
C ALA A 215 -12.29 -9.72 -23.98
N GLY A 216 -11.57 -10.61 -23.30
CA GLY A 216 -10.79 -11.68 -23.92
C GLY A 216 -9.49 -11.22 -24.59
N ASN A 217 -9.06 -9.97 -24.37
CA ASN A 217 -7.80 -9.42 -24.89
C ASN A 217 -6.58 -9.86 -24.09
N ALA A 218 -6.77 -10.28 -22.85
CA ALA A 218 -5.76 -10.90 -21.99
C ALA A 218 -6.34 -12.15 -21.31
N LYS A 219 -5.46 -13.05 -20.88
CA LYS A 219 -5.76 -14.19 -20.02
C LYS A 219 -5.08 -13.98 -18.67
N ALA A 220 -5.82 -14.09 -17.57
CA ALA A 220 -5.25 -14.19 -16.25
C ALA A 220 -4.87 -15.65 -15.96
N VAL A 221 -3.70 -15.85 -15.37
CA VAL A 221 -3.08 -17.17 -15.17
C VAL A 221 -3.17 -17.61 -13.72
N VAL A 222 -2.83 -16.70 -12.79
CA VAL A 222 -2.78 -16.96 -11.35
C VAL A 222 -2.81 -15.63 -10.59
N ALA A 223 -3.34 -15.65 -9.38
CA ALA A 223 -3.29 -14.53 -8.46
C ALA A 223 -2.06 -14.61 -7.54
N PHE A 224 -1.36 -13.50 -7.36
CA PHE A 224 -0.33 -13.35 -6.33
C PHE A 224 -1.01 -12.94 -5.02
N ASP A 225 -1.60 -13.91 -4.35
CA ASP A 225 -2.34 -13.72 -3.11
C ASP A 225 -2.19 -14.96 -2.23
N GLU A 226 -2.58 -14.87 -0.98
CA GLU A 226 -2.70 -16.02 -0.08
C GLU A 226 -3.88 -16.92 -0.45
N LYS A 227 -4.92 -16.33 -1.04
CA LYS A 227 -6.20 -17.00 -1.36
C LYS A 227 -6.57 -16.81 -2.82
N LYS A 228 -7.44 -17.68 -3.29
CA LYS A 228 -8.06 -17.55 -4.62
C LYS A 228 -8.68 -16.17 -4.82
N LEU A 229 -8.49 -15.62 -6.01
CA LEU A 229 -9.17 -14.40 -6.43
C LEU A 229 -10.49 -14.77 -7.12
N VAL A 230 -11.60 -14.48 -6.47
CA VAL A 230 -12.94 -14.78 -6.98
C VAL A 230 -13.77 -13.51 -7.00
N ASP A 231 -14.22 -13.11 -8.18
CA ASP A 231 -15.18 -12.02 -8.38
C ASP A 231 -16.02 -12.27 -9.66
N ASP A 232 -16.61 -11.23 -10.25
CA ASP A 232 -17.44 -11.32 -11.45
C ASP A 232 -16.63 -11.62 -12.74
N VAL A 233 -15.31 -11.49 -12.71
CA VAL A 233 -14.42 -11.72 -13.86
C VAL A 233 -13.38 -12.80 -13.56
N TYR A 234 -12.86 -12.83 -12.34
CA TYR A 234 -11.82 -13.74 -11.93
C TYR A 234 -12.38 -14.95 -11.17
N ASN A 235 -11.87 -16.12 -11.51
CA ASN A 235 -11.93 -17.32 -10.69
C ASN A 235 -10.55 -17.99 -10.80
N LEU A 236 -9.56 -17.34 -10.14
CA LEU A 236 -8.15 -17.71 -10.25
C LEU A 236 -7.67 -18.39 -8.98
N ASP A 237 -6.92 -19.45 -9.16
CA ASP A 237 -6.10 -20.00 -8.08
C ASP A 237 -5.07 -18.98 -7.64
N SER A 238 -4.68 -19.05 -6.37
CA SER A 238 -3.55 -18.34 -5.83
C SER A 238 -2.25 -19.09 -6.13
N VAL A 239 -1.11 -18.38 -6.10
CA VAL A 239 0.21 -19.04 -6.19
C VAL A 239 0.41 -20.03 -5.03
N VAL A 240 -0.20 -19.77 -3.86
CA VAL A 240 -0.12 -20.64 -2.67
C VAL A 240 -0.85 -21.96 -2.87
N ASP A 241 -1.96 -21.98 -3.60
CA ASP A 241 -2.68 -23.22 -3.96
C ASP A 241 -1.78 -24.21 -4.73
N HIS A 242 -0.71 -23.72 -5.33
CA HIS A 242 0.24 -24.50 -6.09
C HIS A 242 1.61 -24.65 -5.40
N GLY A 243 1.71 -24.28 -4.13
CA GLY A 243 2.89 -24.46 -3.28
C GLY A 243 3.95 -23.36 -3.43
N TYR A 244 3.62 -22.21 -4.01
CA TYR A 244 4.56 -21.08 -4.19
C TYR A 244 4.24 -19.96 -3.18
N ASP A 245 5.16 -19.65 -2.26
CA ASP A 245 5.02 -18.51 -1.33
C ASP A 245 5.68 -17.25 -1.91
N THR A 246 5.25 -16.87 -3.11
CA THR A 246 5.84 -15.75 -3.87
C THR A 246 4.93 -14.53 -3.96
N TRP A 247 3.90 -14.46 -3.14
CA TRP A 247 2.91 -13.39 -3.18
C TRP A 247 3.26 -12.22 -2.25
N MET A 248 2.87 -11.04 -2.67
CA MET A 248 2.83 -9.80 -1.88
C MET A 248 1.59 -9.02 -2.28
N ILE A 249 0.87 -8.49 -1.31
CA ILE A 249 -0.27 -7.60 -1.57
C ILE A 249 0.28 -6.19 -1.77
N ASN A 250 -0.14 -5.53 -2.84
CA ASN A 250 0.13 -4.11 -2.98
C ASN A 250 -0.65 -3.32 -1.94
N THR A 251 0.03 -2.46 -1.21
CA THR A 251 -0.57 -1.55 -0.24
C THR A 251 -0.33 -0.10 -0.62
N CYS A 252 -1.31 0.75 -0.40
CA CYS A 252 -1.17 2.19 -0.51
C CYS A 252 -1.60 2.81 0.82
N ALA A 253 -0.64 3.26 1.58
CA ALA A 253 -0.85 3.81 2.91
C ALA A 253 -0.33 5.25 3.01
N VAL A 254 -0.88 6.01 3.95
CA VAL A 254 -0.43 7.34 4.30
C VAL A 254 0.58 7.26 5.43
N PHE A 255 1.66 8.00 5.28
CA PHE A 255 2.74 8.12 6.27
C PHE A 255 2.96 9.57 6.65
N ILE A 256 3.48 9.76 7.86
CA ILE A 256 3.91 11.05 8.38
C ILE A 256 5.36 10.96 8.87
N ARG A 257 6.03 12.11 9.02
CA ARG A 257 7.43 12.16 9.48
C ARG A 257 7.57 11.59 10.90
N ALA A 258 8.57 10.77 11.12
CA ALA A 258 8.91 10.27 12.45
C ALA A 258 9.23 11.43 13.42
N GLY A 259 8.84 11.27 14.69
CA GLY A 259 8.95 12.32 15.71
C GLY A 259 7.75 13.29 15.73
N THR A 260 6.74 13.08 14.89
CA THR A 260 5.46 13.83 14.96
C THR A 260 4.71 13.48 16.23
N ASP A 261 4.10 14.50 16.85
CA ASP A 261 3.30 14.36 18.07
C ASP A 261 2.13 13.38 17.86
N GLN A 262 1.89 12.52 18.83
CA GLN A 262 0.86 11.48 18.73
C GLN A 262 -0.53 12.09 18.44
N ALA A 263 -0.85 13.22 19.04
CA ALA A 263 -2.14 13.91 18.82
C ALA A 263 -2.33 14.34 17.34
N ILE A 264 -1.25 14.67 16.64
CA ILE A 264 -1.29 14.98 15.19
C ILE A 264 -1.44 13.70 14.37
N ILE A 265 -0.78 12.61 14.76
CA ILE A 265 -0.94 11.30 14.12
C ILE A 265 -2.40 10.84 14.26
N ASP A 266 -2.96 10.90 15.46
CA ASP A 266 -4.33 10.50 15.75
C ASP A 266 -5.35 11.37 14.98
N LYS A 267 -5.12 12.69 14.91
CA LYS A 267 -5.95 13.60 14.10
C LYS A 267 -5.93 13.22 12.63
N ASN A 268 -4.75 12.90 12.07
CA ASN A 268 -4.63 12.45 10.69
C ASN A 268 -5.36 11.12 10.47
N TYR A 269 -5.13 10.14 11.35
CA TYR A 269 -5.81 8.85 11.28
C TYR A 269 -7.34 9.02 11.26
N GLN A 270 -7.88 9.76 12.22
CA GLN A 270 -9.33 9.95 12.33
C GLN A 270 -9.90 10.71 11.14
N SER A 271 -9.23 11.80 10.70
CA SER A 271 -9.68 12.58 9.55
C SER A 271 -9.67 11.78 8.25
N LEU A 272 -8.59 11.06 7.99
CA LEU A 272 -8.46 10.21 6.79
C LEU A 272 -9.42 9.03 6.84
N LYS A 273 -9.63 8.41 7.99
CA LYS A 273 -10.61 7.35 8.18
C LYS A 273 -12.02 7.84 7.83
N ASN A 274 -12.44 8.98 8.37
CA ASN A 274 -13.75 9.56 8.07
C ASN A 274 -13.91 9.86 6.57
N ILE A 275 -12.85 10.35 5.90
CA ILE A 275 -12.83 10.58 4.46
C ILE A 275 -13.04 9.24 3.72
N LEU A 276 -12.29 8.21 4.07
CA LEU A 276 -12.36 6.89 3.42
C LEU A 276 -13.69 6.16 3.67
N GLU A 277 -14.33 6.41 4.81
CA GLU A 277 -15.65 5.88 5.15
C GLU A 277 -16.81 6.69 4.53
N ASN A 278 -16.54 7.82 3.86
CA ASN A 278 -17.57 8.60 3.19
C ASN A 278 -18.19 7.79 2.02
N PRO A 279 -19.52 7.59 1.99
CA PRO A 279 -20.17 6.76 0.96
C PRO A 279 -19.93 7.23 -0.48
N LYS A 280 -19.79 8.56 -0.70
CA LYS A 280 -19.50 9.10 -2.02
C LYS A 280 -18.08 8.76 -2.45
N LEU A 281 -17.10 8.87 -1.54
CA LEU A 281 -15.73 8.45 -1.82
C LEU A 281 -15.64 6.95 -2.08
N GLN A 282 -16.34 6.12 -1.32
CA GLN A 282 -16.40 4.67 -1.54
C GLN A 282 -16.96 4.33 -2.93
N GLN A 283 -17.98 5.06 -3.38
CA GLN A 283 -18.50 4.89 -4.74
C GLN A 283 -17.49 5.35 -5.79
N THR A 284 -16.77 6.46 -5.56
CA THR A 284 -15.72 6.94 -6.45
C THR A 284 -14.58 5.91 -6.51
N ALA A 285 -14.12 5.39 -5.37
CA ALA A 285 -13.09 4.35 -5.32
C ALA A 285 -13.50 3.10 -6.13
N LYS A 286 -14.75 2.65 -5.99
CA LYS A 286 -15.29 1.54 -6.77
C LYS A 286 -15.29 1.83 -8.28
N ASN A 287 -15.66 3.04 -8.68
CA ASN A 287 -15.71 3.44 -10.09
C ASN A 287 -14.33 3.45 -10.75
N ILE A 288 -13.28 3.79 -10.00
CA ILE A 288 -11.87 3.76 -10.47
C ILE A 288 -11.20 2.40 -10.25
N GLY A 289 -11.95 1.38 -9.82
CA GLY A 289 -11.44 0.02 -9.63
C GLY A 289 -10.62 -0.20 -8.37
N ILE A 290 -10.73 0.69 -7.37
CA ILE A 290 -10.06 0.57 -6.07
C ILE A 290 -11.00 -0.07 -5.05
N ARG A 291 -10.53 -1.15 -4.43
CA ARG A 291 -11.13 -1.71 -3.23
C ARG A 291 -10.45 -1.12 -2.01
N LEU A 292 -11.15 -0.27 -1.27
CA LEU A 292 -10.64 0.27 -0.01
C LEU A 292 -10.39 -0.86 1.00
N ASP A 293 -9.27 -0.77 1.72
CA ASP A 293 -8.86 -1.70 2.77
C ASP A 293 -8.31 -0.88 3.94
N ILE A 294 -9.23 -0.31 4.72
CA ILE A 294 -8.92 0.65 5.78
C ILE A 294 -8.34 -0.11 6.98
N LYS A 295 -7.05 0.10 7.24
CA LYS A 295 -6.32 -0.46 8.38
C LYS A 295 -5.53 0.64 9.07
N ASP A 296 -5.31 0.51 10.36
CA ASP A 296 -4.51 1.46 11.14
C ASP A 296 -3.00 1.34 10.83
N GLY A 297 -2.22 2.30 11.34
CA GLY A 297 -0.78 2.35 11.13
C GLY A 297 -0.04 1.14 11.71
N ALA A 298 -0.56 0.53 12.79
CA ALA A 298 0.05 -0.66 13.37
C ALA A 298 -0.05 -1.87 12.44
N ALA A 299 -1.22 -2.06 11.81
CA ALA A 299 -1.42 -3.11 10.81
C ALA A 299 -0.56 -2.87 9.55
N VAL A 300 -0.42 -1.61 9.11
CA VAL A 300 0.48 -1.24 8.00
C VAL A 300 1.93 -1.60 8.33
N LYS A 301 2.39 -1.23 9.54
CA LYS A 301 3.74 -1.55 9.98
C LYS A 301 3.99 -3.06 9.99
N ALA A 302 3.10 -3.81 10.62
CA ALA A 302 3.23 -5.27 10.72
C ALA A 302 3.30 -5.93 9.33
N TYR A 303 2.50 -5.43 8.37
CA TYR A 303 2.53 -5.94 7.00
C TYR A 303 3.85 -5.63 6.29
N ILE A 304 4.37 -4.39 6.40
CA ILE A 304 5.66 -4.02 5.80
C ILE A 304 6.79 -4.84 6.41
N ASP A 305 6.83 -4.99 7.75
CA ASP A 305 7.82 -5.79 8.45
C ASP A 305 7.82 -7.26 7.95
N SER A 306 6.63 -7.88 7.82
CA SER A 306 6.51 -9.25 7.31
C SER A 306 6.92 -9.39 5.84
N THR A 307 6.76 -8.33 5.06
CA THR A 307 7.14 -8.31 3.64
C THR A 307 8.65 -8.15 3.46
N MET A 308 9.35 -7.50 4.40
CA MET A 308 10.81 -7.34 4.34
C MET A 308 11.54 -8.68 4.26
N ASP A 309 11.11 -9.70 5.00
CA ASP A 309 11.72 -11.03 4.99
C ASP A 309 11.55 -11.71 3.62
N LYS A 310 10.36 -11.64 3.03
CA LYS A 310 10.10 -12.15 1.68
C LYS A 310 10.93 -11.38 0.63
N ALA A 311 10.96 -10.05 0.74
CA ALA A 311 11.72 -9.21 -0.17
C ALA A 311 13.24 -9.53 -0.08
N ALA A 312 13.78 -9.72 1.11
CA ALA A 312 15.18 -10.09 1.30
C ALA A 312 15.53 -11.45 0.63
N LYS A 313 14.63 -12.45 0.73
CA LYS A 313 14.79 -13.77 0.10
C LYS A 313 14.95 -13.66 -1.42
N TYR A 314 14.18 -12.80 -2.08
CA TYR A 314 14.07 -12.76 -3.54
C TYR A 314 14.77 -11.55 -4.21
N SER A 315 15.24 -10.56 -3.44
CA SER A 315 15.79 -9.30 -3.97
C SER A 315 16.96 -9.46 -4.95
N LYS A 316 17.72 -10.56 -4.83
CA LYS A 316 18.83 -10.86 -5.75
C LYS A 316 18.38 -11.26 -7.15
N LEU A 317 17.10 -11.63 -7.33
CA LEU A 317 16.55 -12.11 -8.61
C LEU A 317 16.18 -10.97 -9.56
N VAL A 318 16.10 -9.73 -9.06
CA VAL A 318 15.72 -8.52 -9.81
C VAL A 318 16.86 -7.50 -9.98
N LYS A 319 18.08 -7.88 -9.59
CA LYS A 319 19.31 -7.07 -9.74
C LYS A 319 19.93 -7.25 -11.10
#